data_3d43d0257554ddae182a9cbda459be73
#
_entry.id   3d43d0257554ddae182a9cbda459be73
#
_cell.length_a   1.000
_cell.length_b   1.000
_cell.length_c   1.000
_cell.angle_alpha   90.00
_cell.angle_beta   90.00
_cell.angle_gamma   90.00
#
_symmetry.space_group_name_H-M   'P 1'
#
loop_
_entity.id
_entity.type
_entity.pdbx_description
1 polymer ?
#
loop_
_entity_poly.entity_id
_entity_poly.type
_entity_poly.pdbx_seq_one_letter_code
_entity_poly.pdbx_strand_id
1 'polypeptide(L)'
;HCGLVGSEMCIRDRNLITPQTGPAGKEVKRIYIENGSDIKKELYLSCLLDRATSKVAFIVSKMGGMDIEAVAKDTPENITTVQIEPSIGVTEKDVNTISKAFELKKDLEGQLSDLIKNMYKFFLEKDASLVEVNPLIITETDKLLCLDAKVNFDDNALYRHPEIEELRDENEEDEYEREASKYDLAYIKLDGNIGCMVNGAGLAMASLDIIKMYGGEPANFLDVGGGASKEKVSSAFKIILSDKGVKGILVNIFGGIMRCDIIAEGIVAAAKELEISVPLVVRLEGTNVDEGKKILDNSSIEIISANDLDDAAKKIVKLV
;
A
#
# COMPACT_ATOMS: atom_id res chain seq x y z
N HIS A 1 11.81 -11.12 37.66
CA HIS A 1 12.78 -10.38 36.83
C HIS A 1 13.56 -11.26 35.84
N CYS A 2 13.76 -12.55 36.10
CA CYS A 2 14.42 -13.47 35.14
C CYS A 2 13.57 -13.80 33.89
N GLY A 3 12.26 -13.70 33.95
CA GLY A 3 11.38 -14.08 32.83
C GLY A 3 11.41 -13.10 31.65
N LEU A 4 11.52 -11.80 31.91
CA LEU A 4 11.52 -10.77 30.85
C LEU A 4 12.82 -10.78 30.03
N VAL A 5 13.98 -10.91 30.68
CA VAL A 5 15.29 -11.01 30.01
C VAL A 5 15.37 -12.28 29.16
N GLY A 6 14.80 -13.41 29.65
CA GLY A 6 14.71 -14.64 28.88
C GLY A 6 13.81 -14.52 27.64
N SER A 7 12.72 -13.78 27.72
CA SER A 7 11.82 -13.55 26.58
C SER A 7 12.45 -12.67 25.50
N GLU A 8 13.15 -11.61 25.89
CA GLU A 8 13.86 -10.76 24.92
C GLU A 8 14.95 -11.55 24.19
N MET A 9 15.82 -12.28 24.90
CA MET A 9 16.85 -13.13 24.30
C MET A 9 16.26 -14.28 23.46
N CYS A 10 15.01 -14.68 23.70
CA CYS A 10 14.36 -15.75 22.96
C CYS A 10 13.64 -15.28 21.70
N ILE A 11 13.30 -14.02 21.58
CA ILE A 11 12.49 -13.49 20.46
C ILE A 11 13.33 -12.58 19.55
N ARG A 12 14.16 -11.74 20.12
CA ARG A 12 15.05 -10.85 19.37
C ARG A 12 15.99 -11.65 18.47
N ASP A 13 16.25 -11.12 17.29
CA ASP A 13 17.11 -11.73 16.25
C ASP A 13 16.58 -13.09 15.71
N ARG A 14 15.30 -13.42 15.99
CA ARG A 14 14.63 -14.56 15.38
C ARG A 14 13.79 -14.15 14.17
N ASN A 15 13.69 -15.06 13.22
CA ASN A 15 12.77 -14.91 12.11
C ASN A 15 11.35 -15.29 12.57
N LEU A 16 10.46 -14.30 12.66
CA LEU A 16 9.07 -14.47 13.05
C LEU A 16 8.22 -14.79 11.83
N ILE A 17 7.62 -15.97 11.81
CA ILE A 17 6.73 -16.44 10.75
C ILE A 17 5.29 -16.38 11.27
N THR A 18 4.49 -15.48 10.71
CA THR A 18 3.06 -15.30 11.01
C THR A 18 2.28 -15.13 9.71
N PRO A 19 0.95 -15.17 9.73
CA PRO A 19 0.15 -14.80 8.56
C PRO A 19 0.49 -13.42 7.98
N GLN A 20 0.88 -12.45 8.84
CA GLN A 20 1.26 -11.11 8.40
C GLN A 20 2.68 -11.05 7.80
N THR A 21 3.63 -11.81 8.35
CA THR A 21 5.04 -11.80 7.87
C THR A 21 5.27 -12.77 6.70
N GLY A 22 4.28 -13.62 6.40
CA GLY A 22 4.36 -14.61 5.34
C GLY A 22 5.35 -15.76 5.63
N PRO A 23 5.51 -16.71 4.68
CA PRO A 23 6.34 -17.91 4.88
C PRO A 23 7.86 -17.62 4.97
N ALA A 24 8.32 -16.50 4.41
CA ALA A 24 9.71 -16.06 4.55
C ALA A 24 10.02 -15.55 5.96
N GLY A 25 9.00 -15.06 6.67
CA GLY A 25 9.12 -14.45 7.98
C GLY A 25 9.83 -13.09 7.95
N LYS A 26 9.90 -12.46 9.12
CA LYS A 26 10.68 -11.23 9.34
C LYS A 26 11.56 -11.35 10.58
N GLU A 27 12.78 -10.84 10.51
CA GLU A 27 13.70 -10.80 11.64
C GLU A 27 13.21 -9.77 12.68
N VAL A 28 13.09 -10.20 13.93
CA VAL A 28 12.66 -9.34 15.05
C VAL A 28 13.84 -8.51 15.54
N LYS A 29 13.89 -7.24 15.16
CA LYS A 29 14.97 -6.32 15.56
C LYS A 29 14.68 -5.59 16.85
N ARG A 30 13.42 -5.25 17.13
CA ARG A 30 12.98 -4.53 18.33
C ARG A 30 11.82 -5.26 18.99
N ILE A 31 11.77 -5.18 20.30
CA ILE A 31 10.69 -5.72 21.11
C ILE A 31 10.18 -4.61 22.02
N TYR A 32 8.88 -4.36 22.00
CA TYR A 32 8.22 -3.51 22.96
C TYR A 32 7.70 -4.36 24.13
N ILE A 33 7.99 -3.96 25.36
CA ILE A 33 7.59 -4.67 26.56
C ILE A 33 6.86 -3.70 27.47
N GLU A 34 5.64 -4.07 27.83
CA GLU A 34 4.81 -3.31 28.76
C GLU A 34 4.22 -4.20 29.86
N ASN A 35 3.60 -3.58 30.86
CA ASN A 35 2.88 -4.33 31.90
C ASN A 35 1.65 -4.99 31.30
N GLY A 36 1.40 -6.25 31.67
CA GLY A 36 0.18 -6.95 31.29
C GLY A 36 -1.06 -6.22 31.82
N SER A 37 -2.12 -6.23 31.03
CA SER A 37 -3.41 -5.64 31.38
C SER A 37 -4.41 -6.74 31.73
N ASP A 38 -5.16 -6.54 32.82
CA ASP A 38 -6.25 -7.43 33.19
C ASP A 38 -7.47 -7.12 32.33
N ILE A 39 -7.66 -7.92 31.28
CA ILE A 39 -8.67 -7.69 30.22
C ILE A 39 -10.02 -8.26 30.67
N LYS A 40 -11.04 -7.40 30.74
CA LYS A 40 -12.43 -7.78 31.03
C LYS A 40 -13.25 -7.94 29.74
N LYS A 41 -13.04 -7.06 28.77
CA LYS A 41 -13.73 -7.08 27.46
C LYS A 41 -12.83 -6.48 26.39
N GLU A 42 -12.86 -7.08 25.21
CA GLU A 42 -12.18 -6.57 24.02
C GLU A 42 -13.19 -5.96 23.06
N LEU A 43 -12.86 -4.81 22.49
CA LEU A 43 -13.68 -4.03 21.58
C LEU A 43 -12.85 -3.65 20.35
N TYR A 44 -13.52 -3.41 19.23
CA TYR A 44 -12.91 -2.88 18.03
C TYR A 44 -13.33 -1.42 17.82
N LEU A 45 -12.38 -0.56 17.54
CA LEU A 45 -12.59 0.85 17.22
C LEU A 45 -11.68 1.28 16.10
N SER A 46 -12.22 1.82 15.02
CA SER A 46 -11.41 2.49 14.00
C SER A 46 -12.02 3.80 13.54
N CYS A 47 -11.15 4.66 13.01
CA CYS A 47 -11.48 5.94 12.39
C CYS A 47 -10.85 5.96 10.99
N LEU A 48 -11.65 6.18 9.95
CA LEU A 48 -11.21 6.16 8.57
C LEU A 48 -12.03 7.12 7.69
N LEU A 49 -11.56 7.35 6.48
CA LEU A 49 -12.30 8.12 5.47
C LEU A 49 -13.29 7.20 4.73
N ASP A 50 -14.59 7.43 4.92
CA ASP A 50 -15.62 6.82 4.09
C ASP A 50 -15.73 7.56 2.74
N ARG A 51 -15.16 6.97 1.71
CA ARG A 51 -15.11 7.56 0.37
C ARG A 51 -16.49 7.66 -0.28
N ALA A 52 -17.44 6.79 0.08
CA ALA A 52 -18.79 6.80 -0.49
C ALA A 52 -19.57 8.05 -0.05
N THR A 53 -19.36 8.49 1.18
CA THR A 53 -20.03 9.66 1.76
C THR A 53 -19.13 10.89 1.88
N SER A 54 -17.82 10.75 1.59
CA SER A 54 -16.82 11.80 1.76
C SER A 54 -16.77 12.34 3.21
N LYS A 55 -16.96 11.46 4.18
CA LYS A 55 -16.95 11.79 5.61
C LYS A 55 -15.96 10.92 6.36
N VAL A 56 -15.46 11.43 7.47
CA VAL A 56 -14.76 10.59 8.44
C VAL A 56 -15.80 9.72 9.13
N ALA A 57 -15.51 8.43 9.27
CA ALA A 57 -16.38 7.47 9.93
C ALA A 57 -15.65 6.72 11.02
N PHE A 58 -16.35 6.45 12.12
CA PHE A 58 -15.94 5.46 13.11
C PHE A 58 -16.61 4.12 12.79
N ILE A 59 -15.83 3.06 12.74
CA ILE A 59 -16.33 1.68 12.69
C ILE A 59 -16.07 1.07 14.05
N VAL A 60 -17.11 0.52 14.65
CA VAL A 60 -17.07 -0.02 16.01
C VAL A 60 -17.73 -1.40 16.07
N SER A 61 -17.13 -2.27 16.88
CA SER A 61 -17.68 -3.58 17.16
C SER A 61 -17.39 -4.00 18.60
N LYS A 62 -18.33 -4.71 19.19
CA LYS A 62 -18.12 -5.37 20.49
C LYS A 62 -17.27 -6.65 20.40
N MET A 63 -16.82 -7.01 19.22
CA MET A 63 -15.93 -8.13 18.93
C MET A 63 -14.53 -7.58 18.60
N GLY A 64 -13.73 -7.34 19.63
CA GLY A 64 -12.31 -6.93 19.48
C GLY A 64 -11.37 -8.12 19.48
N GLY A 65 -10.09 -7.86 19.15
CA GLY A 65 -9.05 -8.90 19.08
C GLY A 65 -9.22 -9.88 17.91
N MET A 66 -10.11 -9.58 16.96
CA MET A 66 -10.44 -10.41 15.80
C MET A 66 -10.22 -9.62 14.50
N ASP A 67 -10.12 -10.34 13.39
CA ASP A 67 -10.15 -9.76 12.06
C ASP A 67 -11.53 -9.14 11.79
N ILE A 68 -11.57 -7.81 11.62
CA ILE A 68 -12.82 -7.07 11.41
C ILE A 68 -13.47 -7.40 10.07
N GLU A 69 -12.69 -7.79 9.05
CA GLU A 69 -13.21 -8.17 7.74
C GLU A 69 -13.99 -9.49 7.84
N ALA A 70 -13.50 -10.43 8.64
CA ALA A 70 -14.21 -11.66 8.94
C ALA A 70 -15.51 -11.36 9.70
N VAL A 71 -15.49 -10.47 10.70
CA VAL A 71 -16.69 -10.03 11.42
C VAL A 71 -17.69 -9.37 10.48
N ALA A 72 -17.23 -8.52 9.56
CA ALA A 72 -18.08 -7.85 8.58
C ALA A 72 -18.77 -8.84 7.62
N LYS A 73 -18.10 -9.92 7.27
CA LYS A 73 -18.63 -10.96 6.39
C LYS A 73 -19.62 -11.89 7.10
N ASP A 74 -19.25 -12.34 8.31
CA ASP A 74 -19.97 -13.42 8.99
C ASP A 74 -21.09 -12.91 9.90
N THR A 75 -20.91 -11.73 10.52
CA THR A 75 -21.83 -11.12 11.49
C THR A 75 -21.90 -9.60 11.34
N PRO A 76 -22.35 -9.07 10.16
CA PRO A 76 -22.37 -7.64 9.86
C PRO A 76 -23.20 -6.82 10.85
N GLU A 77 -24.17 -7.44 11.53
CA GLU A 77 -24.99 -6.80 12.57
C GLU A 77 -24.19 -6.40 13.82
N ASN A 78 -22.98 -6.95 14.00
CA ASN A 78 -22.08 -6.59 15.10
C ASN A 78 -21.22 -5.36 14.78
N ILE A 79 -21.33 -4.82 13.57
CA ILE A 79 -20.59 -3.63 13.15
C ILE A 79 -21.54 -2.43 13.11
N THR A 80 -21.12 -1.35 13.74
CA THR A 80 -21.81 -0.06 13.68
C THR A 80 -20.88 0.97 13.07
N THR A 81 -21.39 1.67 12.04
CA THR A 81 -20.67 2.79 11.41
C THR A 81 -21.30 4.11 11.85
N VAL A 82 -20.48 5.03 12.34
CA VAL A 82 -20.90 6.37 12.76
C VAL A 82 -20.15 7.40 11.93
N GLN A 83 -20.86 8.05 11.01
CA GLN A 83 -20.31 9.10 10.14
C GLN A 83 -20.28 10.43 10.88
N ILE A 84 -19.16 11.13 10.82
CA ILE A 84 -18.97 12.44 11.45
C ILE A 84 -19.17 13.54 10.41
N GLU A 85 -20.00 14.53 10.72
CA GLU A 85 -20.20 15.68 9.87
C GLU A 85 -18.97 16.61 9.97
N PRO A 86 -18.18 16.82 8.89
CA PRO A 86 -16.92 17.56 8.96
C PRO A 86 -17.06 19.00 9.48
N SER A 87 -18.18 19.64 9.18
CA SER A 87 -18.47 21.04 9.61
C SER A 87 -18.77 21.16 11.09
N ILE A 88 -19.13 20.07 11.77
CA ILE A 88 -19.55 20.05 13.18
C ILE A 88 -18.52 19.32 14.05
N GLY A 89 -17.89 18.28 13.51
CA GLY A 89 -17.02 17.38 14.28
C GLY A 89 -17.83 16.39 15.12
N VAL A 90 -17.14 15.73 16.06
CA VAL A 90 -17.73 14.72 16.94
C VAL A 90 -18.71 15.34 17.92
N THR A 91 -19.95 14.86 17.92
CA THR A 91 -21.03 15.32 18.82
C THR A 91 -21.30 14.29 19.92
N GLU A 92 -22.00 14.74 20.99
CA GLU A 92 -22.48 13.84 22.05
C GLU A 92 -23.41 12.73 21.51
N LYS A 93 -24.13 13.00 20.42
CA LYS A 93 -24.97 11.99 19.76
C LYS A 93 -24.12 10.87 19.17
N ASP A 94 -22.99 11.20 18.56
CA ASP A 94 -22.07 10.23 17.96
C ASP A 94 -21.44 9.35 19.04
N VAL A 95 -20.95 9.98 20.12
CA VAL A 95 -20.41 9.28 21.28
C VAL A 95 -21.44 8.34 21.90
N ASN A 96 -22.68 8.80 22.08
CA ASN A 96 -23.77 7.97 22.62
C ASN A 96 -24.11 6.79 21.69
N THR A 97 -24.01 6.96 20.37
CA THR A 97 -24.24 5.88 19.41
C THR A 97 -23.15 4.81 19.56
N ILE A 98 -21.88 5.23 19.65
CA ILE A 98 -20.74 4.32 19.86
C ILE A 98 -20.83 3.63 21.23
N SER A 99 -21.18 4.37 22.31
CA SER A 99 -21.36 3.82 23.65
C SER A 99 -22.40 2.71 23.68
N LYS A 100 -23.52 2.89 22.99
CA LYS A 100 -24.58 1.88 22.85
C LYS A 100 -24.11 0.66 22.06
N ALA A 101 -23.37 0.86 20.95
CA ALA A 101 -22.83 -0.24 20.17
C ALA A 101 -21.85 -1.10 20.97
N PHE A 102 -21.07 -0.50 21.85
CA PHE A 102 -20.17 -1.19 22.77
C PHE A 102 -20.87 -1.78 23.98
N GLU A 103 -22.12 -1.42 24.25
CA GLU A 103 -22.85 -1.78 25.46
C GLU A 103 -22.10 -1.32 26.72
N LEU A 104 -21.58 -0.09 26.70
CA LEU A 104 -20.76 0.45 27.79
C LEU A 104 -21.59 0.84 28.99
N LYS A 105 -20.97 0.69 30.18
CA LYS A 105 -21.49 1.26 31.41
C LYS A 105 -21.38 2.80 31.37
N LYS A 106 -22.31 3.48 32.02
CA LYS A 106 -22.38 4.94 32.05
C LYS A 106 -21.09 5.61 32.55
N ASP A 107 -20.42 4.97 33.48
CA ASP A 107 -19.17 5.48 34.08
C ASP A 107 -17.99 5.52 33.10
N LEU A 108 -18.08 4.80 31.97
CA LEU A 108 -17.07 4.76 30.90
C LEU A 108 -17.35 5.78 29.78
N GLU A 109 -18.53 6.40 29.75
CA GLU A 109 -18.92 7.31 28.66
C GLU A 109 -18.01 8.53 28.57
N GLY A 110 -17.54 9.06 29.70
CA GLY A 110 -16.59 10.18 29.74
C GLY A 110 -15.23 9.81 29.09
N GLN A 111 -14.70 8.61 29.44
CA GLN A 111 -13.46 8.12 28.86
C GLN A 111 -13.62 7.86 27.36
N LEU A 112 -14.77 7.32 26.93
CA LEU A 112 -15.07 7.09 25.52
C LEU A 112 -15.16 8.44 24.76
N SER A 113 -15.84 9.45 25.32
CA SER A 113 -15.97 10.77 24.71
C SER A 113 -14.60 11.41 24.45
N ASP A 114 -13.71 11.35 25.44
CA ASP A 114 -12.35 11.87 25.31
C ASP A 114 -11.55 11.10 24.25
N LEU A 115 -11.64 9.77 24.24
CA LEU A 115 -10.96 8.91 23.26
C LEU A 115 -11.43 9.24 21.83
N ILE A 116 -12.73 9.27 21.57
CA ILE A 116 -13.29 9.51 20.23
C ILE A 116 -12.93 10.91 19.74
N LYS A 117 -13.05 11.94 20.60
CA LYS A 117 -12.69 13.32 20.23
C LYS A 117 -11.19 13.46 19.93
N ASN A 118 -10.34 12.85 20.75
CA ASN A 118 -8.89 12.89 20.53
C ASN A 118 -8.47 12.08 19.29
N MET A 119 -9.09 10.93 19.05
CA MET A 119 -8.83 10.11 17.88
C MET A 119 -9.24 10.83 16.58
N TYR A 120 -10.41 11.50 16.57
CA TYR A 120 -10.84 12.33 15.45
C TYR A 120 -9.90 13.52 15.22
N LYS A 121 -9.50 14.22 16.29
CA LYS A 121 -8.53 15.30 16.22
C LYS A 121 -7.19 14.82 15.66
N PHE A 122 -6.67 13.72 16.17
CA PHE A 122 -5.43 13.11 15.67
C PHE A 122 -5.55 12.75 14.19
N PHE A 123 -6.66 12.13 13.79
CA PHE A 123 -6.92 11.74 12.39
C PHE A 123 -6.81 12.92 11.44
N LEU A 124 -7.42 14.09 11.81
CA LEU A 124 -7.38 15.29 10.99
C LEU A 124 -6.04 16.01 11.05
N GLU A 125 -5.44 16.19 12.25
CA GLU A 125 -4.22 16.98 12.43
C GLU A 125 -2.97 16.27 11.89
N LYS A 126 -2.99 14.93 11.78
CA LYS A 126 -1.87 14.13 11.31
C LYS A 126 -2.08 13.55 9.91
N ASP A 127 -3.14 13.96 9.24
CA ASP A 127 -3.52 13.43 7.92
C ASP A 127 -3.50 11.89 7.90
N ALA A 128 -4.06 11.28 8.94
CA ALA A 128 -4.20 9.85 8.97
C ALA A 128 -5.27 9.38 7.97
N SER A 129 -5.05 8.27 7.32
CA SER A 129 -6.03 7.61 6.44
C SER A 129 -6.78 6.48 7.16
N LEU A 130 -6.16 5.94 8.21
CA LEU A 130 -6.74 4.96 9.13
C LEU A 130 -6.12 5.13 10.51
N VAL A 131 -6.94 5.10 11.54
CA VAL A 131 -6.54 4.88 12.92
C VAL A 131 -7.39 3.73 13.46
N GLU A 132 -6.78 2.60 13.74
CA GLU A 132 -7.46 1.39 14.22
C GLU A 132 -6.91 1.03 15.60
N VAL A 133 -7.80 0.75 16.53
CA VAL A 133 -7.49 0.23 17.86
C VAL A 133 -8.14 -1.15 17.98
N ASN A 134 -7.31 -2.18 17.97
CA ASN A 134 -7.77 -3.57 17.99
C ASN A 134 -6.80 -4.49 18.77
N PRO A 135 -7.10 -4.76 20.04
CA PRO A 135 -8.32 -4.38 20.74
C PRO A 135 -8.24 -3.04 21.49
N LEU A 136 -9.38 -2.36 21.56
CA LEU A 136 -9.67 -1.43 22.64
C LEU A 136 -10.22 -2.25 23.81
N ILE A 137 -9.61 -2.18 24.99
CA ILE A 137 -10.02 -3.03 26.10
C ILE A 137 -10.73 -2.26 27.22
N ILE A 138 -11.63 -2.97 27.89
CA ILE A 138 -12.12 -2.58 29.22
C ILE A 138 -11.34 -3.42 30.21
N THR A 139 -10.66 -2.77 31.15
CA THR A 139 -9.92 -3.44 32.21
C THR A 139 -10.84 -3.88 33.34
N GLU A 140 -10.38 -4.80 34.22
CA GLU A 140 -11.10 -5.18 35.45
C GLU A 140 -11.34 -3.99 36.40
N THR A 141 -10.56 -2.92 36.28
CA THR A 141 -10.73 -1.69 37.05
C THR A 141 -11.63 -0.66 36.35
N ASP A 142 -12.43 -1.10 35.36
CA ASP A 142 -13.34 -0.26 34.56
C ASP A 142 -12.62 0.98 33.95
N LYS A 143 -11.52 0.72 33.21
CA LYS A 143 -10.81 1.73 32.40
C LYS A 143 -10.82 1.30 30.93
N LEU A 144 -10.95 2.27 30.04
CA LEU A 144 -10.68 2.07 28.61
C LEU A 144 -9.18 2.22 28.34
N LEU A 145 -8.60 1.26 27.64
CA LEU A 145 -7.19 1.27 27.27
C LEU A 145 -7.03 0.79 25.82
N CYS A 146 -6.30 1.58 25.00
CA CYS A 146 -5.86 1.14 23.70
C CYS A 146 -4.68 0.17 23.89
N LEU A 147 -4.92 -1.12 23.64
CA LEU A 147 -3.90 -2.15 23.85
C LEU A 147 -2.97 -2.22 22.63
N ASP A 148 -3.55 -2.16 21.45
CA ASP A 148 -2.81 -2.10 20.18
C ASP A 148 -3.45 -1.08 19.26
N ALA A 149 -2.62 -0.40 18.47
CA ALA A 149 -3.08 0.59 17.50
C ALA A 149 -2.29 0.51 16.19
N LYS A 150 -3.02 0.49 15.09
CA LYS A 150 -2.48 0.61 13.74
C LYS A 150 -2.86 1.98 13.17
N VAL A 151 -1.88 2.71 12.66
CA VAL A 151 -2.09 4.01 12.06
C VAL A 151 -1.49 4.04 10.66
N ASN A 152 -2.30 4.44 9.67
CA ASN A 152 -1.83 4.73 8.34
C ASN A 152 -1.97 6.24 8.11
N PHE A 153 -0.96 6.84 7.52
CA PHE A 153 -0.94 8.24 7.14
C PHE A 153 -1.16 8.41 5.64
N ASP A 154 -1.56 9.59 5.20
CA ASP A 154 -1.60 9.92 3.78
C ASP A 154 -0.18 10.29 3.32
N ASP A 155 0.40 9.46 2.45
CA ASP A 155 1.75 9.67 1.92
C ASP A 155 1.89 11.02 1.21
N ASN A 156 0.81 11.52 0.59
CA ASN A 156 0.79 12.83 -0.06
C ASN A 156 0.86 14.00 0.93
N ALA A 157 0.66 13.75 2.22
CA ALA A 157 0.72 14.75 3.27
C ALA A 157 2.02 14.70 4.10
N LEU A 158 2.86 13.68 3.96
CA LEU A 158 4.07 13.50 4.76
C LEU A 158 5.03 14.70 4.71
N TYR A 159 5.09 15.41 3.57
CA TYR A 159 5.92 16.62 3.44
C TYR A 159 5.64 17.71 4.50
N ARG A 160 4.47 17.69 5.12
CA ARG A 160 4.08 18.62 6.20
C ARG A 160 4.12 17.99 7.60
N HIS A 161 4.54 16.73 7.70
CA HIS A 161 4.68 15.95 8.93
C HIS A 161 6.06 15.30 9.04
N PRO A 162 7.15 16.10 9.10
CA PRO A 162 8.51 15.55 9.16
C PRO A 162 8.74 14.64 10.38
N GLU A 163 8.03 14.87 11.48
CA GLU A 163 8.10 14.04 12.68
C GLU A 163 7.50 12.64 12.45
N ILE A 164 6.59 12.47 11.47
CA ILE A 164 6.05 11.16 11.08
C ILE A 164 7.01 10.50 10.11
N GLU A 165 7.56 11.24 9.17
CA GLU A 165 8.56 10.75 8.22
C GLU A 165 9.80 10.21 8.94
N GLU A 166 10.23 10.83 10.06
CA GLU A 166 11.34 10.34 10.90
C GLU A 166 11.06 8.96 11.54
N LEU A 167 9.80 8.53 11.64
CA LEU A 167 9.44 7.21 12.15
C LEU A 167 9.57 6.09 11.10
N ARG A 168 9.83 6.44 9.85
CA ARG A 168 10.01 5.49 8.75
C ARG A 168 11.11 4.48 9.08
N ASP A 169 10.80 3.20 8.95
CA ASP A 169 11.76 2.10 9.08
C ASP A 169 11.97 1.43 7.71
N GLU A 170 12.98 1.86 6.99
CA GLU A 170 13.32 1.34 5.66
C GLU A 170 13.56 -0.18 5.63
N ASN A 171 13.83 -0.82 6.77
CA ASN A 171 14.02 -2.26 6.84
C ASN A 171 12.70 -3.06 6.80
N GLU A 172 11.57 -2.38 7.06
CA GLU A 172 10.23 -2.96 6.98
C GLU A 172 9.57 -2.77 5.61
N GLU A 173 10.19 -1.95 4.75
CA GLU A 173 9.72 -1.71 3.38
C GLU A 173 10.22 -2.80 2.42
N ASP A 174 9.47 -3.00 1.33
CA ASP A 174 9.95 -3.82 0.21
C ASP A 174 11.20 -3.20 -0.43
N GLU A 175 12.20 -4.02 -0.71
CA GLU A 175 13.49 -3.56 -1.25
C GLU A 175 13.34 -2.87 -2.61
N TYR A 176 12.44 -3.36 -3.48
CA TYR A 176 12.19 -2.78 -4.80
C TYR A 176 11.44 -1.45 -4.69
N GLU A 177 10.45 -1.36 -3.79
CA GLU A 177 9.69 -0.13 -3.53
C GLU A 177 10.59 0.95 -2.96
N ARG A 178 11.45 0.58 -2.00
CA ARG A 178 12.47 1.47 -1.44
C ARG A 178 13.48 1.96 -2.48
N GLU A 179 13.94 1.07 -3.36
CA GLU A 179 14.85 1.48 -4.45
C GLU A 179 14.16 2.41 -5.44
N ALA A 180 12.89 2.13 -5.79
CA ALA A 180 12.10 2.94 -6.71
C ALA A 180 11.84 4.36 -6.18
N SER A 181 11.62 4.50 -4.88
CA SER A 181 11.38 5.80 -4.24
C SER A 181 12.56 6.77 -4.39
N LYS A 182 13.80 6.28 -4.49
CA LYS A 182 15.00 7.11 -4.72
C LYS A 182 15.00 7.83 -6.07
N TYR A 183 14.23 7.30 -7.03
CA TYR A 183 14.11 7.84 -8.39
C TYR A 183 12.75 8.49 -8.64
N ASP A 184 11.95 8.69 -7.59
CA ASP A 184 10.58 9.22 -7.70
C ASP A 184 9.75 8.38 -8.69
N LEU A 185 9.80 7.06 -8.52
CA LEU A 185 9.03 6.06 -9.26
C LEU A 185 7.98 5.46 -8.33
N ALA A 186 6.73 5.40 -8.78
CA ALA A 186 5.69 4.67 -8.07
C ALA A 186 5.80 3.18 -8.43
N TYR A 187 6.24 2.36 -7.50
CA TYR A 187 6.44 0.92 -7.67
C TYR A 187 5.70 0.13 -6.59
N ILE A 188 5.05 -0.95 -6.98
CA ILE A 188 4.47 -1.95 -6.06
C ILE A 188 4.86 -3.32 -6.56
N LYS A 189 5.46 -4.13 -5.70
CA LYS A 189 5.82 -5.51 -5.98
C LYS A 189 4.56 -6.39 -6.05
N LEU A 190 4.47 -7.27 -7.06
CA LEU A 190 3.45 -8.29 -7.22
C LEU A 190 4.11 -9.66 -7.42
N ASP A 191 3.32 -10.73 -7.34
CA ASP A 191 3.82 -12.11 -7.36
C ASP A 191 3.95 -12.75 -8.76
N GLY A 192 3.84 -11.96 -9.83
CA GLY A 192 3.87 -12.44 -11.20
C GLY A 192 5.25 -12.57 -11.82
N ASN A 193 5.27 -12.74 -13.15
CA ASN A 193 6.48 -12.94 -13.95
C ASN A 193 6.58 -12.00 -15.17
N ILE A 194 5.61 -11.10 -15.35
CA ILE A 194 5.62 -10.07 -16.41
C ILE A 194 5.90 -8.72 -15.77
N GLY A 195 7.11 -8.18 -15.97
CA GLY A 195 7.46 -6.83 -15.56
C GLY A 195 6.67 -5.79 -16.35
N CYS A 196 6.17 -4.76 -15.68
CA CYS A 196 5.37 -3.71 -16.29
C CYS A 196 6.02 -2.34 -16.08
N MET A 197 6.15 -1.52 -17.14
CA MET A 197 6.56 -0.11 -17.08
C MET A 197 5.58 0.73 -17.86
N VAL A 198 4.96 1.69 -17.19
CA VAL A 198 3.85 2.48 -17.74
C VAL A 198 4.01 3.95 -17.33
N ASN A 199 3.46 4.88 -18.10
CA ASN A 199 3.33 6.26 -17.66
C ASN A 199 1.88 6.62 -17.37
N GLY A 200 1.59 6.76 -16.08
CA GLY A 200 0.27 7.07 -15.54
C GLY A 200 -0.42 5.89 -14.87
N ALA A 201 -0.83 6.10 -13.63
CA ALA A 201 -1.40 5.07 -12.76
C ALA A 201 -2.62 4.36 -13.36
N GLY A 202 -3.53 5.11 -14.02
CA GLY A 202 -4.70 4.53 -14.68
C GLY A 202 -4.33 3.59 -15.83
N LEU A 203 -3.32 3.97 -16.64
CA LEU A 203 -2.81 3.13 -17.72
C LEU A 203 -2.07 1.90 -17.16
N ALA A 204 -1.37 2.05 -16.03
CA ALA A 204 -0.74 0.94 -15.34
C ALA A 204 -1.78 -0.08 -14.88
N MET A 205 -2.83 0.34 -14.19
CA MET A 205 -3.92 -0.56 -13.76
C MET A 205 -4.56 -1.28 -14.94
N ALA A 206 -4.90 -0.56 -16.02
CA ALA A 206 -5.46 -1.17 -17.23
C ALA A 206 -4.50 -2.19 -17.88
N SER A 207 -3.18 -1.94 -17.81
CA SER A 207 -2.17 -2.87 -18.34
C SER A 207 -2.09 -4.14 -17.51
N LEU A 208 -2.17 -4.04 -16.18
CA LEU A 208 -2.20 -5.22 -15.29
C LEU A 208 -3.47 -6.04 -15.52
N ASP A 209 -4.62 -5.38 -15.62
CA ASP A 209 -5.91 -6.04 -15.84
C ASP A 209 -5.95 -6.83 -17.15
N ILE A 210 -5.46 -6.23 -18.25
CA ILE A 210 -5.49 -6.90 -19.55
C ILE A 210 -4.48 -8.06 -19.60
N ILE A 211 -3.32 -7.96 -18.96
CA ILE A 211 -2.38 -9.09 -18.82
C ILE A 211 -3.07 -10.25 -18.11
N LYS A 212 -3.75 -9.99 -16.99
CA LYS A 212 -4.51 -11.01 -16.25
C LYS A 212 -5.65 -11.60 -17.07
N MET A 213 -6.36 -10.79 -17.85
CA MET A 213 -7.44 -11.26 -18.73
C MET A 213 -6.94 -12.27 -19.79
N TYR A 214 -5.68 -12.14 -20.23
CA TYR A 214 -5.03 -13.09 -21.13
C TYR A 214 -4.31 -14.26 -20.42
N GLY A 215 -4.45 -14.38 -19.10
CA GLY A 215 -3.88 -15.45 -18.30
C GLY A 215 -2.42 -15.26 -17.90
N GLY A 216 -1.88 -14.05 -18.06
CA GLY A 216 -0.55 -13.69 -17.57
C GLY A 216 -0.58 -13.18 -16.13
N GLU A 217 0.58 -13.13 -15.47
CA GLU A 217 0.72 -12.68 -14.10
C GLU A 217 1.70 -11.50 -14.04
N PRO A 218 1.21 -10.26 -13.75
CA PRO A 218 2.06 -9.08 -13.58
C PRO A 218 2.99 -9.22 -12.37
N ALA A 219 4.27 -8.89 -12.52
CA ALA A 219 5.28 -8.92 -11.48
C ALA A 219 5.34 -7.63 -10.63
N ASN A 220 4.82 -6.54 -11.19
CA ASN A 220 4.84 -5.25 -10.53
C ASN A 220 3.83 -4.27 -11.14
N PHE A 221 3.41 -3.31 -10.33
CA PHE A 221 2.93 -2.01 -10.81
C PHE A 221 4.13 -1.07 -10.89
N LEU A 222 4.30 -0.32 -11.97
CA LEU A 222 5.30 0.74 -12.08
C LEU A 222 4.81 1.88 -12.96
N ASP A 223 4.70 3.07 -12.37
CA ASP A 223 4.40 4.31 -13.05
C ASP A 223 5.63 5.21 -13.06
N VAL A 224 6.17 5.49 -14.25
CA VAL A 224 7.32 6.40 -14.43
C VAL A 224 6.91 7.88 -14.42
N GLY A 225 5.60 8.18 -14.38
CA GLY A 225 5.05 9.52 -14.39
C GLY A 225 5.07 10.20 -15.78
N GLY A 226 4.46 11.37 -15.85
CA GLY A 226 4.31 12.12 -17.10
C GLY A 226 5.55 12.89 -17.57
N GLY A 227 6.64 12.89 -16.81
CA GLY A 227 7.89 13.60 -17.11
C GLY A 227 9.13 12.70 -17.07
N ALA A 228 9.00 11.40 -17.41
CA ALA A 228 10.09 10.45 -17.31
C ALA A 228 11.28 10.86 -18.15
N SER A 229 12.43 11.01 -17.50
CA SER A 229 13.73 11.21 -18.13
C SER A 229 14.34 9.86 -18.51
N LYS A 230 15.42 9.92 -19.29
CA LYS A 230 16.23 8.75 -19.66
C LYS A 230 16.71 7.97 -18.42
N GLU A 231 17.09 8.70 -17.38
CA GLU A 231 17.57 8.15 -16.09
C GLU A 231 16.46 7.41 -15.37
N LYS A 232 15.24 7.98 -15.31
CA LYS A 232 14.07 7.32 -14.72
C LYS A 232 13.73 6.02 -15.45
N VAL A 233 13.74 6.02 -16.78
CA VAL A 233 13.50 4.82 -17.59
C VAL A 233 14.56 3.76 -17.34
N SER A 234 15.85 4.13 -17.29
CA SER A 234 16.94 3.19 -17.00
C SER A 234 16.81 2.61 -15.58
N SER A 235 16.50 3.43 -14.57
CA SER A 235 16.29 2.98 -13.20
C SER A 235 15.09 2.05 -13.09
N ALA A 236 13.98 2.36 -13.79
CA ALA A 236 12.80 1.50 -13.85
C ALA A 236 13.16 0.10 -14.39
N PHE A 237 13.90 0.00 -15.49
CA PHE A 237 14.36 -1.29 -16.01
C PHE A 237 15.28 -2.03 -15.04
N LYS A 238 16.21 -1.32 -14.37
CA LYS A 238 17.11 -1.93 -13.35
C LYS A 238 16.31 -2.56 -12.23
N ILE A 239 15.29 -1.87 -11.73
CA ILE A 239 14.43 -2.36 -10.66
C ILE A 239 13.64 -3.59 -11.12
N ILE A 240 12.98 -3.52 -12.29
CA ILE A 240 12.22 -4.66 -12.83
C ILE A 240 13.12 -5.88 -13.03
N LEU A 241 14.31 -5.70 -13.60
CA LEU A 241 15.24 -6.80 -13.90
C LEU A 241 15.97 -7.34 -12.67
N SER A 242 16.01 -6.61 -11.57
CA SER A 242 16.55 -7.12 -10.30
C SER A 242 15.64 -8.20 -9.69
N ASP A 243 14.36 -8.22 -10.06
CA ASP A 243 13.47 -9.32 -9.74
C ASP A 243 13.71 -10.53 -10.65
N LYS A 244 14.31 -11.57 -10.08
CA LYS A 244 14.63 -12.82 -10.77
C LYS A 244 13.39 -13.62 -11.25
N GLY A 245 12.21 -13.27 -10.73
CA GLY A 245 10.92 -13.86 -11.16
C GLY A 245 10.47 -13.34 -12.52
N VAL A 246 10.95 -12.19 -12.97
CA VAL A 246 10.56 -11.56 -14.24
C VAL A 246 11.13 -12.34 -15.43
N LYS A 247 10.24 -12.76 -16.33
CA LYS A 247 10.54 -13.53 -17.54
C LYS A 247 10.27 -12.77 -18.83
N GLY A 248 9.61 -11.62 -18.75
CA GLY A 248 9.33 -10.75 -19.87
C GLY A 248 8.90 -9.36 -19.37
N ILE A 249 9.04 -8.33 -20.21
CA ILE A 249 8.71 -6.95 -19.84
C ILE A 249 7.72 -6.37 -20.83
N LEU A 250 6.64 -5.78 -20.34
CA LEU A 250 5.71 -4.96 -21.09
C LEU A 250 5.96 -3.49 -20.76
N VAL A 251 6.32 -2.70 -21.79
CA VAL A 251 6.35 -1.25 -21.71
C VAL A 251 5.15 -0.69 -22.45
N ASN A 252 4.31 0.07 -21.74
CA ASN A 252 3.11 0.66 -22.31
C ASN A 252 3.08 2.16 -22.04
N ILE A 253 3.38 2.96 -23.08
CA ILE A 253 3.51 4.40 -22.97
C ILE A 253 2.46 5.10 -23.82
N PHE A 254 1.77 6.05 -23.19
CA PHE A 254 0.92 7.01 -23.88
C PHE A 254 1.57 8.39 -23.82
N GLY A 255 2.10 8.85 -24.96
CA GLY A 255 2.74 10.16 -25.09
C GLY A 255 1.71 11.30 -25.09
N GLY A 256 1.71 12.07 -24.01
CA GLY A 256 0.99 13.33 -23.90
C GLY A 256 2.00 14.48 -23.90
N ILE A 257 2.26 15.05 -22.71
CA ILE A 257 3.38 16.01 -22.50
C ILE A 257 4.71 15.30 -22.76
N MET A 258 4.83 14.03 -22.34
CA MET A 258 5.94 13.16 -22.67
C MET A 258 5.86 12.72 -24.15
N ARG A 259 6.98 12.78 -24.85
CA ARG A 259 7.09 12.43 -26.29
C ARG A 259 7.58 10.99 -26.44
N CYS A 260 6.93 10.23 -27.32
CA CYS A 260 7.27 8.84 -27.58
C CYS A 260 8.70 8.63 -28.14
N ASP A 261 9.22 9.56 -28.90
CA ASP A 261 10.59 9.52 -29.44
C ASP A 261 11.65 9.57 -28.33
N ILE A 262 11.48 10.45 -27.33
CA ILE A 262 12.39 10.58 -26.20
C ILE A 262 12.37 9.30 -25.35
N ILE A 263 11.17 8.73 -25.12
CA ILE A 263 11.02 7.48 -24.38
C ILE A 263 11.62 6.31 -25.14
N ALA A 264 11.41 6.22 -26.45
CA ALA A 264 12.00 5.17 -27.29
C ALA A 264 13.53 5.19 -27.22
N GLU A 265 14.16 6.39 -27.30
CA GLU A 265 15.59 6.53 -27.08
C GLU A 265 16.04 6.07 -25.70
N GLY A 266 15.26 6.39 -24.64
CA GLY A 266 15.51 5.96 -23.28
C GLY A 266 15.41 4.44 -23.13
N ILE A 267 14.39 3.81 -23.72
CA ILE A 267 14.19 2.35 -23.72
C ILE A 267 15.37 1.66 -24.42
N VAL A 268 15.72 2.11 -25.64
CA VAL A 268 16.83 1.52 -26.42
C VAL A 268 18.17 1.68 -25.67
N ALA A 269 18.43 2.84 -25.09
CA ALA A 269 19.64 3.08 -24.32
C ALA A 269 19.73 2.20 -23.07
N ALA A 270 18.65 2.13 -22.31
CA ALA A 270 18.59 1.29 -21.10
C ALA A 270 18.69 -0.21 -21.43
N ALA A 271 17.96 -0.66 -22.45
CA ALA A 271 17.98 -2.05 -22.90
C ALA A 271 19.39 -2.48 -23.37
N LYS A 272 20.12 -1.58 -24.01
CA LYS A 272 21.50 -1.82 -24.45
C LYS A 272 22.48 -1.82 -23.27
N GLU A 273 22.35 -0.85 -22.34
CA GLU A 273 23.22 -0.73 -21.16
C GLU A 273 23.09 -1.94 -20.23
N LEU A 274 21.86 -2.44 -20.09
CA LEU A 274 21.51 -3.52 -19.15
C LEU A 274 21.58 -4.92 -19.79
N GLU A 275 21.89 -5.02 -21.09
CA GLU A 275 21.92 -6.29 -21.82
C GLU A 275 20.67 -7.14 -21.58
N ILE A 276 19.48 -6.53 -21.76
CA ILE A 276 18.19 -7.17 -21.47
C ILE A 276 18.09 -8.48 -22.27
N SER A 277 17.96 -9.58 -21.53
CA SER A 277 17.89 -10.94 -22.10
C SER A 277 16.47 -11.54 -22.11
N VAL A 278 15.50 -10.85 -21.50
CA VAL A 278 14.09 -11.29 -21.49
C VAL A 278 13.32 -10.60 -22.63
N PRO A 279 12.24 -11.23 -23.15
CA PRO A 279 11.39 -10.60 -24.15
C PRO A 279 10.91 -9.21 -23.72
N LEU A 280 11.04 -8.24 -24.63
CA LEU A 280 10.62 -6.85 -24.40
C LEU A 280 9.54 -6.48 -25.43
N VAL A 281 8.31 -6.31 -24.95
CA VAL A 281 7.19 -5.84 -25.76
C VAL A 281 6.95 -4.37 -25.46
N VAL A 282 6.90 -3.53 -26.49
CA VAL A 282 6.72 -2.08 -26.32
C VAL A 282 5.52 -1.59 -27.14
N ARG A 283 4.58 -0.93 -26.45
CA ARG A 283 3.48 -0.20 -27.06
C ARG A 283 3.69 1.29 -26.83
N LEU A 284 3.73 2.03 -27.91
CA LEU A 284 3.77 3.49 -27.91
C LEU A 284 2.54 4.06 -28.60
N GLU A 285 1.96 5.10 -28.03
CA GLU A 285 0.87 5.87 -28.63
C GLU A 285 0.94 7.33 -28.20
N GLY A 286 0.37 8.25 -29.00
CA GLY A 286 0.33 9.68 -28.70
C GLY A 286 1.41 10.49 -29.41
N THR A 287 1.94 11.54 -28.77
CA THR A 287 2.85 12.51 -29.38
C THR A 287 4.13 11.88 -29.90
N ASN A 288 4.47 12.07 -31.17
CA ASN A 288 5.64 11.54 -31.86
C ASN A 288 5.73 10.00 -31.88
N VAL A 289 4.59 9.32 -31.97
CA VAL A 289 4.54 7.86 -31.97
C VAL A 289 5.27 7.23 -33.17
N ASP A 290 5.13 7.80 -34.36
CA ASP A 290 5.77 7.27 -35.58
C ASP A 290 7.30 7.35 -35.50
N GLU A 291 7.82 8.43 -34.92
CA GLU A 291 9.25 8.61 -34.69
C GLU A 291 9.76 7.65 -33.62
N GLY A 292 9.00 7.48 -32.51
CA GLY A 292 9.31 6.52 -31.47
C GLY A 292 9.37 5.09 -32.01
N LYS A 293 8.39 4.66 -32.80
CA LYS A 293 8.38 3.33 -33.43
C LYS A 293 9.60 3.14 -34.35
N LYS A 294 9.95 4.12 -35.19
CA LYS A 294 11.16 4.04 -36.04
C LYS A 294 12.43 3.87 -35.22
N ILE A 295 12.55 4.54 -34.05
CA ILE A 295 13.70 4.39 -33.16
C ILE A 295 13.78 2.97 -32.63
N LEU A 296 12.66 2.40 -32.19
CA LEU A 296 12.59 1.01 -31.72
C LEU A 296 12.95 0.01 -32.82
N ASP A 297 12.35 0.14 -34.02
CA ASP A 297 12.53 -0.78 -35.14
C ASP A 297 13.97 -0.72 -35.72
N ASN A 298 14.63 0.42 -35.66
CA ASN A 298 16.03 0.58 -36.09
C ASN A 298 17.05 0.24 -35.01
N SER A 299 16.58 -0.17 -33.80
CA SER A 299 17.50 -0.56 -32.75
C SER A 299 18.15 -1.93 -33.01
N SER A 300 19.36 -2.13 -32.50
CA SER A 300 20.05 -3.42 -32.55
C SER A 300 19.53 -4.44 -31.50
N ILE A 301 18.46 -4.10 -30.78
CA ILE A 301 17.88 -4.89 -29.71
C ILE A 301 16.60 -5.52 -30.23
N GLU A 302 16.34 -6.74 -29.84
CA GLU A 302 15.10 -7.45 -30.17
C GLU A 302 13.92 -6.89 -29.34
N ILE A 303 13.30 -5.83 -29.87
CA ILE A 303 12.13 -5.17 -29.31
C ILE A 303 10.91 -5.53 -30.15
N ILE A 304 9.88 -6.03 -29.50
CA ILE A 304 8.62 -6.42 -30.14
C ILE A 304 7.64 -5.26 -30.04
N SER A 305 7.43 -4.55 -31.13
CA SER A 305 6.45 -3.46 -31.19
C SER A 305 5.02 -4.01 -31.16
N ALA A 306 4.14 -3.34 -30.40
CA ALA A 306 2.71 -3.63 -30.35
C ALA A 306 1.87 -2.47 -30.87
N ASN A 307 0.74 -2.79 -31.52
CA ASN A 307 -0.13 -1.80 -32.16
C ASN A 307 -1.05 -1.11 -31.14
N ASP A 308 -1.57 -1.85 -30.21
CA ASP A 308 -2.46 -1.42 -29.14
C ASP A 308 -2.21 -2.20 -27.85
N LEU A 309 -2.97 -1.90 -26.80
CA LEU A 309 -2.80 -2.54 -25.51
C LEU A 309 -3.19 -4.02 -25.53
N ASP A 310 -4.20 -4.38 -26.31
CA ASP A 310 -4.66 -5.76 -26.49
C ASP A 310 -3.58 -6.60 -27.17
N ASP A 311 -3.01 -6.13 -28.29
CA ASP A 311 -1.91 -6.76 -29.01
C ASP A 311 -0.65 -6.90 -28.12
N ALA A 312 -0.37 -5.88 -27.31
CA ALA A 312 0.76 -5.88 -26.39
C ALA A 312 0.63 -6.98 -25.32
N ALA A 313 -0.54 -7.08 -24.69
CA ALA A 313 -0.81 -8.11 -23.68
C ALA A 313 -0.76 -9.51 -24.27
N LYS A 314 -1.38 -9.75 -25.43
CA LYS A 314 -1.31 -11.03 -26.14
C LYS A 314 0.11 -11.46 -26.48
N LYS A 315 0.93 -10.51 -26.96
CA LYS A 315 2.31 -10.78 -27.30
C LYS A 315 3.15 -11.14 -26.09
N ILE A 316 3.09 -10.36 -25.01
CA ILE A 316 3.91 -10.63 -23.83
C ILE A 316 3.50 -11.94 -23.13
N VAL A 317 2.20 -12.18 -22.96
CA VAL A 317 1.71 -13.41 -22.32
C VAL A 317 2.10 -14.66 -23.12
N LYS A 318 2.16 -14.58 -24.46
CA LYS A 318 2.58 -15.70 -25.30
C LYS A 318 4.08 -16.03 -25.19
N LEU A 319 4.88 -15.04 -24.80
CA LEU A 319 6.36 -15.15 -24.75
C LEU A 319 6.88 -15.58 -23.39
N VAL A 320 6.05 -15.53 -22.36
CA VAL A 320 6.36 -15.83 -20.97
C VAL A 320 5.60 -17.06 -20.48
#